data_e61bff0a6188b747d0c4adbcde07ef06
#
_entry.id   e61bff0a6188b747d0c4adbcde07ef06
#
_cell.length_a   1.000
_cell.length_b   1.000
_cell.length_c   1.000
_cell.angle_alpha   90.00
_cell.angle_beta   90.00
_cell.angle_gamma   90.00
#
_symmetry.space_group_name_H-M   'P 1'
#
loop_
_entity.id
_entity.type
_entity.pdbx_description
1 polymer ?
#
loop_
_entity_poly.entity_id
_entity_poly.type
_entity_poly.pdbx_seq_one_letter_code
_entity_poly.pdbx_strand_id
1 'polypeptide(L)'
;DSCLVGSEMCIRDSIKTAFSQSDEFSSEVFETFKNNRLIIARRLAAQEGVDFTNSNNFENGDINGFPLGFGKTSQSVLLPSFLSAYTGTDANKVTLGAFRDVPIPNWTIKYSGFMKMKWFRKNFKRFSISHGYNSMYTINQFRSNLDYIQPDFSTDYTSQNNDVFDQSDNYKNKTLFSNINLMEQFSPLFKIDVEMKNSMKLMTEIRKDRLLSLSFDNNLLTEIQGNEYILGLGYRVKDLQIRSRLGGSRQLIKSDLNMKAYFSVRNNKTIVRYLDLENNQVTSGQTILNLKYSADYAFSQNLTGIFYFDYSFSEYAISTAFPQTTIRAGFTMRYNFGN
;
A
#
# COMPACT_ATOMS: atom_id res chain seq x y z
N ASP A 1 4.19 26.05 17.23
CA ASP A 1 5.47 25.64 16.58
C ASP A 1 5.90 24.20 16.87
N SER A 2 5.65 23.67 18.07
CA SER A 2 6.03 22.29 18.39
C SER A 2 5.18 21.22 17.68
N CYS A 3 3.95 21.55 17.27
CA CYS A 3 3.08 20.62 16.55
C CYS A 3 3.47 20.43 15.06
N LEU A 4 4.00 21.45 14.40
CA LEU A 4 4.41 21.38 13.01
C LEU A 4 5.71 20.57 12.84
N VAL A 5 6.69 20.75 13.72
CA VAL A 5 7.95 19.98 13.70
C VAL A 5 7.70 18.50 13.95
N GLY A 6 6.78 18.13 14.86
CA GLY A 6 6.41 16.74 15.10
C GLY A 6 5.68 16.08 13.94
N SER A 7 4.83 16.83 13.21
CA SER A 7 4.09 16.30 12.05
C SER A 7 4.97 16.12 10.81
N GLU A 8 5.94 17.01 10.57
CA GLU A 8 6.90 16.84 9.46
C GLU A 8 7.80 15.62 9.66
N MET A 9 8.28 15.37 10.87
CA MET A 9 9.06 14.16 11.19
C MET A 9 8.22 12.89 10.97
N CYS A 10 6.98 12.84 11.43
CA CYS A 10 6.10 11.68 11.26
C CYS A 10 5.80 11.37 9.78
N ILE A 11 5.60 12.38 8.94
CA ILE A 11 5.35 12.20 7.51
C ILE A 11 6.59 11.65 6.81
N ARG A 12 7.75 12.25 7.05
CA ARG A 12 9.02 11.83 6.44
C ARG A 12 9.38 10.39 6.80
N ASP A 13 9.26 10.02 8.07
CA ASP A 13 9.66 8.72 8.57
C ASP A 13 8.67 7.63 8.13
N SER A 14 7.37 7.91 8.11
CA SER A 14 6.36 7.00 7.56
C SER A 14 6.62 6.71 6.07
N ILE A 15 6.86 7.74 5.26
CA ILE A 15 7.21 7.57 3.85
C ILE A 15 8.48 6.74 3.69
N LYS A 16 9.52 6.99 4.51
CA LYS A 16 10.79 6.28 4.46
C LYS A 16 10.59 4.77 4.63
N THR A 17 9.75 4.33 5.57
CA THR A 17 9.48 2.90 5.79
C THR A 17 8.85 2.21 4.60
N ALA A 18 8.03 2.92 3.79
CA ALA A 18 7.44 2.38 2.58
C ALA A 18 8.45 2.13 1.45
N PHE A 19 9.64 2.74 1.52
CA PHE A 19 10.74 2.57 0.56
C PHE A 19 11.91 1.76 1.10
N SER A 20 11.86 1.33 2.37
CA SER A 20 12.88 0.43 2.91
C SER A 20 12.86 -0.90 2.18
N GLN A 21 14.04 -1.48 2.04
CA GLN A 21 14.16 -2.81 1.44
C GLN A 21 13.41 -3.83 2.30
N SER A 22 12.57 -4.61 1.65
CA SER A 22 11.81 -5.68 2.28
C SER A 22 11.70 -6.84 1.29
N ASP A 23 12.42 -7.91 1.56
CA ASP A 23 12.39 -9.16 0.82
C ASP A 23 12.25 -10.36 1.76
N GLU A 24 12.35 -11.57 1.24
CA GLU A 24 12.24 -12.80 2.03
C GLU A 24 13.39 -13.01 3.00
N PHE A 25 14.56 -12.46 2.70
CA PHE A 25 15.78 -12.66 3.48
C PHE A 25 16.02 -11.54 4.48
N SER A 26 15.61 -10.32 4.16
CA SER A 26 15.88 -9.15 4.98
C SER A 26 14.77 -8.12 4.92
N SER A 27 14.51 -7.49 6.07
CA SER A 27 13.65 -6.32 6.18
C SER A 27 14.07 -5.50 7.40
N GLU A 28 14.71 -4.36 7.17
CA GLU A 28 15.14 -3.45 8.23
C GLU A 28 13.96 -3.03 9.13
N VAL A 29 12.80 -2.77 8.52
CA VAL A 29 11.60 -2.35 9.26
C VAL A 29 11.06 -3.49 10.12
N PHE A 30 11.09 -4.73 9.62
CA PHE A 30 10.66 -5.89 10.39
C PHE A 30 11.61 -6.19 11.57
N GLU A 31 12.92 -6.05 11.38
CA GLU A 31 13.88 -6.14 12.49
C GLU A 31 13.64 -5.03 13.54
N THR A 32 13.38 -3.81 13.08
CA THR A 32 12.99 -2.71 13.96
C THR A 32 11.71 -3.04 14.73
N PHE A 33 10.72 -3.65 14.09
CA PHE A 33 9.50 -4.12 14.75
C PHE A 33 9.80 -5.15 15.84
N LYS A 34 10.65 -6.14 15.55
CA LYS A 34 11.05 -7.15 16.54
C LYS A 34 11.76 -6.52 17.75
N ASN A 35 12.68 -5.60 17.51
CA ASN A 35 13.44 -4.91 18.55
C ASN A 35 12.55 -3.99 19.40
N ASN A 36 11.60 -3.31 18.78
CA ASN A 36 10.68 -2.41 19.47
C ASN A 36 9.77 -3.15 20.47
N ARG A 37 9.53 -4.46 20.28
CA ARG A 37 8.71 -5.25 21.22
C ARG A 37 9.25 -5.22 22.64
N LEU A 38 10.55 -5.35 22.83
CA LEU A 38 11.16 -5.28 24.15
C LEU A 38 10.98 -3.89 24.80
N ILE A 39 11.19 -2.82 24.03
CA ILE A 39 11.02 -1.45 24.52
C ILE A 39 9.57 -1.21 24.95
N ILE A 40 8.61 -1.64 24.11
CA ILE A 40 7.18 -1.48 24.39
C ILE A 40 6.74 -2.33 25.59
N ALA A 41 7.19 -3.60 25.67
CA ALA A 41 6.89 -4.48 26.80
C ALA A 41 7.34 -3.86 28.14
N ARG A 42 8.54 -3.31 28.17
CA ARG A 42 9.07 -2.63 29.36
C ARG A 42 8.31 -1.33 29.69
N ARG A 43 7.87 -0.57 28.69
CA ARG A 43 7.03 0.62 28.90
C ARG A 43 5.66 0.26 29.49
N LEU A 44 5.03 -0.81 28.97
CA LEU A 44 3.76 -1.32 29.49
C LEU A 44 3.92 -1.78 30.95
N ALA A 45 4.92 -2.60 31.24
CA ALA A 45 5.22 -3.07 32.60
C ALA A 45 5.49 -1.91 33.55
N ALA A 46 6.22 -0.88 33.13
CA ALA A 46 6.47 0.31 33.93
C ALA A 46 5.21 1.13 34.21
N GLN A 47 4.30 1.22 33.21
CA GLN A 47 3.03 1.90 33.36
C GLN A 47 2.11 1.21 34.39
N GLU A 48 2.15 -0.12 34.43
CA GLU A 48 1.36 -0.93 35.37
C GLU A 48 2.05 -1.07 36.75
N GLY A 49 3.24 -0.54 36.92
CA GLY A 49 3.94 -0.51 38.22
C GLY A 49 4.71 -1.82 38.56
N VAL A 50 5.06 -2.65 37.56
CA VAL A 50 5.85 -3.85 37.76
C VAL A 50 7.19 -3.50 38.37
N ASP A 51 7.61 -4.22 39.44
CA ASP A 51 8.90 -4.03 40.07
C ASP A 51 10.04 -4.59 39.23
N PHE A 52 10.88 -3.71 38.68
CA PHE A 52 12.03 -4.04 37.84
C PHE A 52 13.24 -4.52 38.63
N THR A 53 13.22 -4.50 39.94
CA THR A 53 14.30 -5.03 40.78
C THR A 53 14.09 -6.51 41.13
N ASN A 54 12.85 -7.00 40.99
CA ASN A 54 12.50 -8.39 41.26
C ASN A 54 12.67 -9.25 39.99
N SER A 55 13.66 -10.12 39.96
CA SER A 55 13.94 -11.03 38.83
C SER A 55 12.80 -12.00 38.54
N ASN A 56 11.92 -12.30 39.50
CA ASN A 56 10.74 -13.15 39.27
C ASN A 56 9.69 -12.56 38.32
N ASN A 57 9.81 -11.26 37.99
CA ASN A 57 8.95 -10.57 37.06
C ASN A 57 9.46 -10.61 35.61
N PHE A 58 10.55 -11.35 35.34
CA PHE A 58 11.17 -11.37 33.99
C PHE A 58 11.44 -12.77 33.48
N GLU A 59 11.42 -12.94 32.15
CA GLU A 59 11.77 -14.19 31.50
C GLU A 59 13.16 -14.66 31.91
N ASN A 60 13.27 -15.92 32.34
CA ASN A 60 14.51 -16.54 32.81
C ASN A 60 15.23 -15.77 33.96
N GLY A 61 14.54 -14.88 34.68
CA GLY A 61 15.11 -14.05 35.70
C GLY A 61 16.01 -12.91 35.18
N ASP A 62 16.02 -12.68 33.85
CA ASP A 62 16.83 -11.60 33.27
C ASP A 62 16.07 -10.27 33.33
N ILE A 63 16.43 -9.41 34.26
CA ILE A 63 15.84 -8.08 34.45
C ILE A 63 15.98 -7.15 33.23
N ASN A 64 16.84 -7.49 32.26
CA ASN A 64 16.97 -6.76 31.01
C ASN A 64 16.10 -7.37 29.89
N GLY A 65 15.53 -8.55 30.11
CA GLY A 65 14.66 -9.27 29.18
C GLY A 65 13.22 -8.75 29.14
N PHE A 66 12.34 -9.60 28.60
CA PHE A 66 10.90 -9.32 28.56
C PHE A 66 10.29 -9.46 29.96
N PRO A 67 9.49 -8.49 30.42
CA PRO A 67 8.68 -8.67 31.60
C PRO A 67 7.66 -9.79 31.38
N LEU A 68 7.51 -10.68 32.35
CA LEU A 68 6.50 -11.74 32.33
C LEU A 68 5.09 -11.13 32.27
N GLY A 69 4.20 -11.76 31.50
CA GLY A 69 2.87 -11.23 31.21
C GLY A 69 2.84 -10.18 30.07
N PHE A 70 3.99 -9.63 29.66
CA PHE A 70 4.14 -8.71 28.52
C PHE A 70 5.12 -9.31 27.49
N GLY A 71 4.90 -10.56 27.13
CA GLY A 71 5.78 -11.30 26.23
C GLY A 71 5.76 -10.80 24.79
N LYS A 72 6.69 -11.32 23.99
CA LYS A 72 6.90 -10.93 22.58
C LYS A 72 5.70 -11.15 21.66
N THR A 73 4.73 -11.97 22.04
CA THR A 73 3.49 -12.31 21.29
C THR A 73 2.25 -11.64 21.85
N SER A 74 2.34 -10.94 22.97
CA SER A 74 1.22 -10.22 23.55
C SER A 74 0.66 -9.18 22.59
N GLN A 75 -0.67 -9.16 22.37
CA GLN A 75 -1.36 -8.17 21.53
C GLN A 75 -1.01 -6.73 21.99
N SER A 76 -0.96 -6.47 23.30
CA SER A 76 -0.63 -5.17 23.87
C SER A 76 0.80 -4.71 23.52
N VAL A 77 1.72 -5.64 23.30
CA VAL A 77 3.10 -5.38 22.89
C VAL A 77 3.21 -5.28 21.36
N LEU A 78 2.61 -6.22 20.63
CA LEU A 78 2.70 -6.30 19.18
C LEU A 78 2.13 -5.06 18.47
N LEU A 79 0.96 -4.58 18.91
CA LEU A 79 0.26 -3.50 18.24
C LEU A 79 1.06 -2.18 18.27
N PRO A 80 1.49 -1.65 19.42
CA PRO A 80 2.30 -0.43 19.45
C PRO A 80 3.67 -0.61 18.79
N SER A 81 4.27 -1.81 18.88
CA SER A 81 5.54 -2.10 18.22
C SER A 81 5.44 -2.06 16.71
N PHE A 82 4.34 -2.61 16.17
CA PHE A 82 4.01 -2.53 14.74
C PHE A 82 3.82 -1.08 14.30
N LEU A 83 3.00 -0.31 15.03
CA LEU A 83 2.79 1.10 14.73
C LEU A 83 4.10 1.89 14.78
N SER A 84 4.93 1.67 15.81
CA SER A 84 6.24 2.32 15.93
C SER A 84 7.11 2.06 14.70
N ALA A 85 7.34 0.80 14.35
CA ALA A 85 8.25 0.41 13.27
C ALA A 85 7.76 0.86 11.90
N TYR A 86 6.48 0.59 11.57
CA TYR A 86 5.95 0.82 10.22
C TYR A 86 5.47 2.25 9.96
N THR A 87 5.33 3.07 10.99
CA THR A 87 5.05 4.50 10.84
C THR A 87 6.25 5.39 11.16
N GLY A 88 7.41 4.80 11.48
CA GLY A 88 8.64 5.53 11.79
C GLY A 88 8.59 6.32 13.10
N THR A 89 7.65 6.01 13.98
CA THR A 89 7.54 6.65 15.30
C THR A 89 8.48 5.97 16.28
N ASP A 90 9.23 6.74 17.07
CA ASP A 90 10.11 6.20 18.12
C ASP A 90 9.31 5.31 19.09
N ALA A 91 9.83 4.11 19.38
CA ALA A 91 9.21 3.16 20.31
C ALA A 91 9.03 3.73 21.73
N ASN A 92 9.85 4.70 22.12
CA ASN A 92 9.72 5.37 23.42
C ASN A 92 8.59 6.42 23.45
N LYS A 93 8.09 6.85 22.29
CA LYS A 93 7.10 7.93 22.14
C LYS A 93 5.76 7.48 21.58
N VAL A 94 5.72 6.30 20.93
CA VAL A 94 4.48 5.78 20.36
C VAL A 94 3.41 5.59 21.43
N THR A 95 2.15 5.86 21.11
CA THR A 95 1.02 5.56 22.00
C THR A 95 0.92 4.05 22.23
N LEU A 96 0.66 3.64 23.46
CA LEU A 96 0.47 2.24 23.84
C LEU A 96 -0.96 1.74 23.57
N GLY A 97 -1.85 2.65 23.15
CA GLY A 97 -3.22 2.31 22.77
C GLY A 97 -3.34 1.73 21.37
N ALA A 98 -4.55 1.30 21.04
CA ALA A 98 -4.86 0.70 19.73
C ALA A 98 -4.87 1.71 18.58
N PHE A 99 -5.09 2.98 18.87
CA PHE A 99 -5.16 4.05 17.87
C PHE A 99 -4.01 5.02 18.03
N ARG A 100 -3.59 5.60 16.94
CA ARG A 100 -2.58 6.66 16.92
C ARG A 100 -3.18 7.96 17.41
N ASP A 101 -2.39 8.75 18.13
CA ASP A 101 -2.79 10.11 18.54
C ASP A 101 -2.90 11.05 17.34
N VAL A 102 -2.05 10.87 16.32
CA VAL A 102 -2.06 11.65 15.09
C VAL A 102 -2.34 10.73 13.90
N PRO A 103 -3.43 10.95 13.14
CA PRO A 103 -3.72 10.17 11.94
C PRO A 103 -2.64 10.39 10.86
N ILE A 104 -2.41 9.38 10.03
CA ILE A 104 -1.50 9.49 8.89
C ILE A 104 -2.15 10.41 7.85
N PRO A 105 -1.47 11.48 7.41
CA PRO A 105 -2.06 12.42 6.47
C PRO A 105 -2.12 11.84 5.05
N ASN A 106 -3.19 12.16 4.33
CA ASN A 106 -3.37 11.86 2.93
C ASN A 106 -3.25 13.15 2.12
N TRP A 107 -2.59 13.10 0.94
CA TRP A 107 -2.44 14.27 0.09
C TRP A 107 -2.40 13.94 -1.40
N THR A 108 -2.72 14.93 -2.20
CA THR A 108 -2.53 14.91 -3.65
C THR A 108 -1.96 16.25 -4.07
N ILE A 109 -0.83 16.21 -4.77
CA ILE A 109 -0.13 17.37 -5.27
C ILE A 109 -0.14 17.33 -6.79
N LYS A 110 -0.57 18.41 -7.42
CA LYS A 110 -0.50 18.60 -8.88
C LYS A 110 0.17 19.92 -9.19
N TYR A 111 1.20 19.86 -10.01
CA TYR A 111 1.98 21.03 -10.39
C TYR A 111 2.00 21.21 -11.90
N SER A 112 1.59 22.37 -12.38
CA SER A 112 1.60 22.77 -13.78
C SER A 112 2.39 24.05 -14.06
N GLY A 113 3.13 24.54 -13.05
CA GLY A 113 3.86 25.80 -13.09
C GLY A 113 4.95 25.90 -14.17
N PHE A 114 5.48 24.78 -14.63
CA PHE A 114 6.41 24.72 -15.76
C PHE A 114 5.86 25.39 -17.04
N MET A 115 4.54 25.39 -17.22
CA MET A 115 3.89 26.07 -18.35
C MET A 115 4.07 27.61 -18.35
N LYS A 116 4.51 28.21 -17.23
CA LYS A 116 4.89 29.63 -17.16
C LYS A 116 6.23 29.92 -17.86
N MET A 117 7.09 28.92 -18.00
CA MET A 117 8.39 29.04 -18.64
C MET A 117 8.23 29.07 -20.16
N LYS A 118 8.96 30.00 -20.84
CA LYS A 118 8.86 30.21 -22.29
C LYS A 118 9.11 28.94 -23.11
N TRP A 119 10.09 28.12 -22.72
CA TRP A 119 10.44 26.88 -23.42
C TRP A 119 9.29 25.86 -23.38
N PHE A 120 8.67 25.63 -22.21
CA PHE A 120 7.54 24.72 -22.06
C PHE A 120 6.32 25.21 -22.87
N ARG A 121 5.99 26.48 -22.77
CA ARG A 121 4.87 27.09 -23.51
C ARG A 121 5.08 27.06 -25.04
N LYS A 122 6.35 27.08 -25.50
CA LYS A 122 6.66 26.97 -26.92
C LYS A 122 6.40 25.56 -27.46
N ASN A 123 6.76 24.52 -26.70
CA ASN A 123 6.75 23.12 -27.18
C ASN A 123 5.49 22.37 -26.78
N PHE A 124 4.91 22.65 -25.61
CA PHE A 124 3.76 21.92 -25.07
C PHE A 124 2.50 22.77 -25.05
N LYS A 125 1.37 22.09 -25.17
CA LYS A 125 0.05 22.65 -24.92
C LYS A 125 -0.32 22.51 -23.44
N ARG A 126 0.08 21.39 -22.81
CA ARG A 126 -0.08 21.10 -21.39
C ARG A 126 1.08 20.26 -20.89
N PHE A 127 1.56 20.60 -19.70
CA PHE A 127 2.53 19.84 -18.95
C PHE A 127 2.15 19.88 -17.48
N SER A 128 2.04 18.73 -16.84
CA SER A 128 1.77 18.66 -15.41
C SER A 128 2.46 17.46 -14.79
N ILE A 129 2.87 17.64 -13.54
CA ILE A 129 3.38 16.59 -12.65
C ILE A 129 2.38 16.40 -11.54
N SER A 130 2.15 15.13 -11.15
CA SER A 130 1.27 14.80 -10.04
C SER A 130 1.94 13.78 -9.12
N HIS A 131 1.67 13.92 -7.83
CA HIS A 131 2.06 13.01 -6.76
C HIS A 131 0.90 12.88 -5.79
N GLY A 132 0.65 11.66 -5.30
CA GLY A 132 -0.40 11.41 -4.32
C GLY A 132 -0.01 10.29 -3.37
N TYR A 133 -0.36 10.47 -2.11
CA TYR A 133 -0.22 9.48 -1.05
C TYR A 133 -1.52 9.32 -0.31
N ASN A 134 -1.92 8.08 -0.12
CA ASN A 134 -3.08 7.70 0.67
C ASN A 134 -2.70 6.57 1.63
N SER A 135 -3.07 6.71 2.88
CA SER A 135 -2.85 5.71 3.92
C SER A 135 -4.12 5.46 4.71
N MET A 136 -4.32 4.21 5.08
CA MET A 136 -5.45 3.78 5.89
C MET A 136 -4.98 2.77 6.94
N TYR A 137 -5.30 3.04 8.19
CA TYR A 137 -5.12 2.13 9.31
C TYR A 137 -6.47 1.60 9.75
N THR A 138 -6.62 0.29 9.87
CA THR A 138 -7.88 -0.37 10.19
C THR A 138 -7.67 -1.45 11.24
N ILE A 139 -8.50 -1.47 12.25
CA ILE A 139 -8.61 -2.55 13.23
C ILE A 139 -9.84 -3.38 12.86
N ASN A 140 -9.65 -4.68 12.66
CA ASN A 140 -10.73 -5.56 12.28
C ASN A 140 -11.14 -6.47 13.43
N GLN A 141 -12.44 -6.77 13.48
CA GLN A 141 -13.03 -7.76 14.38
C GLN A 141 -12.61 -7.61 15.84
N PHE A 142 -12.81 -6.43 16.40
CA PHE A 142 -12.61 -6.22 17.83
C PHE A 142 -13.78 -6.78 18.64
N ARG A 143 -13.45 -7.38 19.79
CA ARG A 143 -14.44 -7.92 20.74
C ARG A 143 -13.99 -7.71 22.18
N SER A 144 -14.94 -7.59 23.09
CA SER A 144 -14.66 -7.63 24.52
C SER A 144 -14.22 -9.06 24.92
N ASN A 145 -13.20 -9.15 25.74
CA ASN A 145 -12.78 -10.41 26.33
C ASN A 145 -13.59 -10.67 27.59
N LEU A 146 -14.49 -11.65 27.53
CA LEU A 146 -15.35 -12.00 28.69
C LEU A 146 -14.56 -12.73 29.79
N ASP A 147 -13.43 -13.33 29.45
CA ASP A 147 -12.53 -14.02 30.38
C ASP A 147 -11.46 -13.10 30.96
N TYR A 148 -11.58 -11.77 30.72
CA TYR A 148 -10.63 -10.80 31.26
C TYR A 148 -10.78 -10.66 32.76
N ILE A 149 -9.68 -10.88 33.47
CA ILE A 149 -9.53 -10.60 34.90
C ILE A 149 -8.42 -9.57 35.05
N GLN A 150 -8.68 -8.53 35.85
CA GLN A 150 -7.71 -7.49 36.11
C GLN A 150 -6.51 -8.09 36.88
N PRO A 151 -5.27 -8.00 36.39
CA PRO A 151 -4.09 -8.42 37.14
C PRO A 151 -3.87 -7.55 38.39
N ASP A 152 -3.30 -8.13 39.43
CA ASP A 152 -2.85 -7.38 40.61
C ASP A 152 -1.36 -7.09 40.52
N PHE A 153 -1.01 -5.96 39.94
CA PHE A 153 0.38 -5.54 39.75
C PHE A 153 1.11 -5.15 41.05
N SER A 154 0.45 -5.20 42.22
CA SER A 154 1.08 -5.01 43.51
C SER A 154 1.86 -6.26 44.00
N THR A 155 1.62 -7.40 43.36
CA THR A 155 2.29 -8.67 43.61
C THR A 155 3.23 -9.04 42.47
N ASP A 156 4.21 -9.91 42.72
CA ASP A 156 5.07 -10.42 41.66
C ASP A 156 4.28 -11.38 40.70
N TYR A 157 4.86 -11.64 39.53
CA TYR A 157 4.22 -12.46 38.51
C TYR A 157 3.84 -13.86 39.04
N THR A 158 4.69 -14.48 39.82
CA THR A 158 4.51 -15.83 40.33
C THR A 158 3.41 -15.94 41.40
N SER A 159 2.99 -14.82 41.97
CA SER A 159 1.92 -14.74 42.96
C SER A 159 0.57 -14.38 42.36
N GLN A 160 0.52 -14.13 41.04
CA GLN A 160 -0.73 -13.84 40.31
C GLN A 160 -1.62 -15.08 40.23
N ASN A 161 -2.94 -14.84 40.14
CA ASN A 161 -3.88 -15.90 39.75
C ASN A 161 -3.65 -16.31 38.30
N ASN A 162 -3.51 -17.62 38.04
CA ASN A 162 -3.32 -18.16 36.68
C ASN A 162 -4.42 -17.75 35.68
N ASP A 163 -5.62 -17.45 36.15
CA ASP A 163 -6.74 -17.03 35.30
C ASP A 163 -6.52 -15.65 34.62
N VAL A 164 -5.56 -14.87 35.06
CA VAL A 164 -5.22 -13.57 34.44
C VAL A 164 -4.37 -13.72 33.17
N PHE A 165 -3.81 -14.92 32.93
CA PHE A 165 -2.92 -15.19 31.79
C PHE A 165 -3.66 -15.89 30.64
N ASP A 166 -3.16 -15.68 29.43
CA ASP A 166 -3.53 -16.44 28.25
C ASP A 166 -2.67 -17.73 28.12
N GLN A 167 -2.88 -18.49 27.04
CA GLN A 167 -2.13 -19.73 26.77
C GLN A 167 -0.63 -19.53 26.50
N SER A 168 -0.20 -18.30 26.28
CA SER A 168 1.19 -17.91 26.02
C SER A 168 1.81 -17.17 27.21
N ASP A 169 1.23 -17.31 28.39
CA ASP A 169 1.65 -16.68 29.64
C ASP A 169 1.67 -15.14 29.59
N ASN A 170 0.88 -14.52 28.69
CA ASN A 170 0.68 -13.08 28.67
C ASN A 170 -0.56 -12.68 29.46
N TYR A 171 -0.55 -11.50 30.06
CA TYR A 171 -1.76 -10.92 30.63
C TYR A 171 -2.86 -10.81 29.56
N LYS A 172 -4.05 -11.30 29.89
CA LYS A 172 -5.22 -11.19 29.02
C LYS A 172 -5.55 -9.73 28.72
N ASN A 173 -5.87 -9.43 27.48
CA ASN A 173 -6.32 -8.11 27.06
C ASN A 173 -7.82 -7.95 27.28
N LYS A 174 -8.26 -6.77 27.73
CA LYS A 174 -9.67 -6.43 27.92
C LYS A 174 -10.44 -6.44 26.58
N THR A 175 -9.77 -6.01 25.52
CA THR A 175 -10.30 -6.01 24.15
C THR A 175 -9.39 -6.84 23.27
N LEU A 176 -9.97 -7.77 22.52
CA LEU A 176 -9.26 -8.62 21.57
C LEU A 176 -9.48 -8.11 20.16
N PHE A 177 -8.42 -8.10 19.37
CA PHE A 177 -8.41 -7.78 17.95
C PHE A 177 -7.95 -9.02 17.18
N SER A 178 -8.62 -9.35 16.06
CA SER A 178 -8.13 -10.46 15.23
C SER A 178 -6.98 -10.03 14.35
N ASN A 179 -7.09 -8.87 13.71
CA ASN A 179 -6.01 -8.32 12.91
C ASN A 179 -6.08 -6.80 12.79
N ILE A 180 -4.93 -6.20 12.50
CA ILE A 180 -4.81 -4.80 12.11
C ILE A 180 -4.19 -4.70 10.73
N ASN A 181 -4.66 -3.73 9.94
CA ASN A 181 -4.17 -3.47 8.60
C ASN A 181 -3.64 -2.04 8.48
N LEU A 182 -2.47 -1.91 7.88
CA LEU A 182 -1.91 -0.62 7.45
C LEU A 182 -1.72 -0.68 5.94
N MET A 183 -2.52 0.09 5.21
CA MET A 183 -2.41 0.24 3.76
C MET A 183 -1.77 1.59 3.45
N GLU A 184 -0.81 1.59 2.56
CA GLU A 184 -0.15 2.78 2.05
C GLU A 184 -0.09 2.70 0.53
N GLN A 185 -0.52 3.76 -0.13
CA GLN A 185 -0.62 3.80 -1.57
C GLN A 185 -0.09 5.12 -2.12
N PHE A 186 0.93 5.05 -2.96
CA PHE A 186 1.39 6.14 -3.81
C PHE A 186 0.74 5.98 -5.19
N SER A 187 -0.35 6.69 -5.42
CA SER A 187 -1.14 6.62 -6.66
C SER A 187 -1.53 8.02 -7.14
N PRO A 188 -0.64 8.65 -7.92
CA PRO A 188 0.68 8.17 -8.37
C PRO A 188 1.81 8.49 -7.38
N LEU A 189 2.88 7.66 -7.34
CA LEU A 189 4.15 8.07 -6.76
C LEU A 189 4.74 9.23 -7.55
N PHE A 190 4.70 9.09 -8.88
CA PHE A 190 5.10 10.15 -9.80
C PHE A 190 4.36 9.98 -11.13
N LYS A 191 3.75 11.06 -11.61
CA LYS A 191 3.06 11.05 -12.89
C LYS A 191 3.39 12.32 -13.66
N ILE A 192 3.73 12.14 -14.93
CA ILE A 192 3.91 13.23 -15.90
C ILE A 192 2.83 13.10 -16.97
N ASP A 193 2.06 14.14 -17.16
CA ASP A 193 1.12 14.29 -18.27
C ASP A 193 1.60 15.40 -19.20
N VAL A 194 1.82 15.05 -20.46
CA VAL A 194 2.28 15.97 -21.51
C VAL A 194 1.30 15.95 -22.67
N GLU A 195 0.91 17.11 -23.14
CA GLU A 195 0.20 17.28 -24.41
C GLU A 195 1.02 18.24 -25.29
N MET A 196 1.50 17.72 -26.41
CA MET A 196 2.26 18.48 -27.38
C MET A 196 1.34 19.27 -28.32
N LYS A 197 1.86 20.29 -28.97
CA LYS A 197 1.10 21.10 -29.95
C LYS A 197 0.69 20.34 -31.20
N ASN A 198 1.43 19.29 -31.55
CA ASN A 198 1.13 18.39 -32.67
C ASN A 198 0.07 17.31 -32.34
N SER A 199 -0.70 17.49 -31.25
CA SER A 199 -1.74 16.57 -30.79
C SER A 199 -1.25 15.23 -30.25
N MET A 200 0.06 15.09 -30.02
CA MET A 200 0.63 13.93 -29.32
C MET A 200 0.46 14.11 -27.82
N LYS A 201 0.07 13.04 -27.13
CA LYS A 201 -0.05 12.97 -25.67
C LYS A 201 0.91 11.89 -25.15
N LEU A 202 1.61 12.22 -24.11
CA LEU A 202 2.48 11.29 -23.38
C LEU A 202 2.08 11.31 -21.91
N MET A 203 1.91 10.13 -21.32
CA MET A 203 1.70 9.94 -19.89
C MET A 203 2.70 8.90 -19.39
N THR A 204 3.41 9.25 -18.35
CA THR A 204 4.24 8.29 -17.61
C THR A 204 3.82 8.33 -16.16
N GLU A 205 3.57 7.15 -15.57
CA GLU A 205 3.10 7.03 -14.20
C GLU A 205 3.78 5.88 -13.50
N ILE A 206 4.22 6.13 -12.27
CA ILE A 206 4.76 5.11 -11.36
C ILE A 206 3.83 5.05 -10.16
N ARG A 207 3.40 3.85 -9.80
CA ARG A 207 2.59 3.56 -8.61
C ARG A 207 3.34 2.62 -7.69
N LYS A 208 3.14 2.79 -6.40
CA LYS A 208 3.63 1.89 -5.38
C LYS A 208 2.56 1.73 -4.32
N ASP A 209 2.27 0.50 -3.96
CA ASP A 209 1.35 0.17 -2.88
C ASP A 209 1.97 -0.85 -1.93
N ARG A 210 1.61 -0.75 -0.65
CA ARG A 210 1.97 -1.67 0.41
C ARG A 210 0.76 -1.89 1.31
N LEU A 211 0.45 -3.16 1.59
CA LEU A 211 -0.52 -3.56 2.60
C LEU A 211 0.20 -4.43 3.62
N LEU A 212 0.12 -4.03 4.87
CA LEU A 212 0.60 -4.78 6.02
C LEU A 212 -0.60 -5.26 6.82
N SER A 213 -0.67 -6.55 7.09
CA SER A 213 -1.71 -7.18 7.91
C SER A 213 -1.06 -7.96 9.03
N LEU A 214 -1.20 -7.49 10.27
CA LEU A 214 -0.74 -8.19 11.47
C LEU A 214 -1.90 -8.95 12.08
N SER A 215 -1.80 -10.28 12.09
CA SER A 215 -2.75 -11.19 12.75
C SER A 215 -2.25 -11.52 14.15
N PHE A 216 -3.11 -11.33 15.15
CA PHE A 216 -2.82 -11.68 16.54
C PHE A 216 -3.15 -13.15 16.83
N ASP A 217 -4.10 -13.74 16.09
CA ASP A 217 -4.51 -15.12 16.29
C ASP A 217 -3.43 -16.12 15.87
N ASN A 218 -2.62 -15.77 14.86
CA ASN A 218 -1.60 -16.65 14.28
C ASN A 218 -0.17 -16.12 14.44
N ASN A 219 0.02 -15.00 15.09
CA ASN A 219 1.33 -14.33 15.22
C ASN A 219 2.03 -14.14 13.85
N LEU A 220 1.28 -13.66 12.86
CA LEU A 220 1.75 -13.49 11.48
C LEU A 220 1.67 -12.04 11.05
N LEU A 221 2.72 -11.60 10.37
CA LEU A 221 2.69 -10.36 9.60
C LEU A 221 2.70 -10.70 8.10
N THR A 222 1.64 -10.37 7.41
CA THR A 222 1.55 -10.47 5.95
C THR A 222 1.85 -9.11 5.33
N GLU A 223 2.81 -9.07 4.44
CA GLU A 223 3.22 -7.90 3.69
C GLU A 223 2.94 -8.11 2.19
N ILE A 224 2.06 -7.29 1.61
CA ILE A 224 1.78 -7.28 0.18
C ILE A 224 2.36 -6.01 -0.39
N GLN A 225 3.22 -6.13 -1.39
CA GLN A 225 3.84 -5.03 -2.10
C GLN A 225 3.43 -5.04 -3.56
N GLY A 226 3.18 -3.86 -4.12
CA GLY A 226 2.90 -3.65 -5.53
C GLY A 226 3.72 -2.49 -6.09
N ASN A 227 4.34 -2.71 -7.25
CA ASN A 227 5.00 -1.65 -8.01
C ASN A 227 4.47 -1.71 -9.44
N GLU A 228 4.01 -0.59 -9.98
CA GLU A 228 3.46 -0.50 -11.33
C GLU A 228 4.07 0.68 -12.08
N TYR A 229 4.53 0.38 -13.30
CA TYR A 229 5.06 1.36 -14.25
C TYR A 229 4.11 1.43 -15.43
N ILE A 230 3.64 2.62 -15.78
CA ILE A 230 2.67 2.85 -16.84
C ILE A 230 3.23 3.88 -17.82
N LEU A 231 3.17 3.55 -19.10
CA LEU A 231 3.45 4.45 -20.22
C LEU A 231 2.21 4.56 -21.11
N GLY A 232 1.71 5.75 -21.28
CA GLY A 232 0.57 6.05 -22.15
C GLY A 232 0.99 6.94 -23.31
N LEU A 233 0.62 6.57 -24.52
CA LEU A 233 0.82 7.34 -25.75
C LEU A 233 -0.54 7.60 -26.38
N GLY A 234 -0.76 8.83 -26.79
CA GLY A 234 -1.95 9.21 -27.55
C GLY A 234 -1.57 10.06 -28.75
N TYR A 235 -2.18 9.81 -29.88
CA TYR A 235 -2.00 10.62 -31.06
C TYR A 235 -3.33 10.86 -31.76
N ARG A 236 -3.59 12.09 -32.14
CA ARG A 236 -4.76 12.48 -32.91
C ARG A 236 -4.35 12.95 -34.30
N VAL A 237 -4.71 12.18 -35.31
CA VAL A 237 -4.63 12.59 -36.71
C VAL A 237 -5.87 13.41 -37.01
N LYS A 238 -5.69 14.68 -37.23
CA LYS A 238 -6.81 15.60 -37.57
C LYS A 238 -7.20 15.45 -38.99
N ASP A 239 -8.51 15.66 -39.26
CA ASP A 239 -9.07 15.77 -40.60
C ASP A 239 -8.72 14.60 -41.52
N LEU A 240 -8.60 13.38 -40.98
CA LEU A 240 -8.37 12.19 -41.80
C LEU A 240 -9.55 11.95 -42.72
N GLN A 241 -9.28 11.84 -44.03
CA GLN A 241 -10.30 11.65 -45.05
C GLN A 241 -10.40 10.19 -45.44
N ILE A 242 -11.52 9.58 -45.19
CA ILE A 242 -11.81 8.19 -45.61
C ILE A 242 -12.93 8.21 -46.64
N ARG A 243 -12.72 7.54 -47.81
CA ARG A 243 -13.76 7.31 -48.80
C ARG A 243 -14.66 6.18 -48.35
N SER A 244 -15.92 6.47 -48.08
CA SER A 244 -16.89 5.48 -47.62
C SER A 244 -17.98 5.30 -48.70
N ARG A 245 -18.53 4.08 -48.78
CA ARG A 245 -19.71 3.73 -49.59
C ARG A 245 -20.94 3.47 -48.70
N LEU A 246 -20.91 3.90 -47.45
CA LEU A 246 -22.05 3.81 -46.54
C LEU A 246 -23.20 4.69 -47.09
N GLY A 247 -24.35 4.09 -47.39
CA GLY A 247 -25.53 4.80 -47.91
C GLY A 247 -25.66 4.87 -49.44
N GLY A 248 -24.93 4.02 -50.19
CA GLY A 248 -25.13 3.87 -51.65
C GLY A 248 -24.38 4.89 -52.51
N SER A 249 -23.92 5.99 -51.98
CA SER A 249 -23.09 7.00 -52.67
C SER A 249 -21.69 7.07 -52.10
N ARG A 250 -20.69 7.39 -52.95
CA ARG A 250 -19.32 7.62 -52.50
C ARG A 250 -19.27 8.96 -51.76
N GLN A 251 -19.18 8.90 -50.44
CA GLN A 251 -19.01 10.08 -49.61
C GLN A 251 -17.56 10.15 -49.04
N LEU A 252 -17.01 11.36 -49.01
CA LEU A 252 -15.77 11.64 -48.33
C LEU A 252 -16.06 12.02 -46.89
N ILE A 253 -15.71 11.12 -45.98
CA ILE A 253 -15.87 11.37 -44.54
C ILE A 253 -14.57 12.00 -44.03
N LYS A 254 -14.68 13.16 -43.42
CA LYS A 254 -13.58 13.89 -42.79
C LYS A 254 -13.80 13.91 -41.29
N SER A 255 -12.93 13.22 -40.56
CA SER A 255 -13.00 13.13 -39.11
C SER A 255 -11.62 12.93 -38.50
N ASP A 256 -11.51 13.06 -37.18
CA ASP A 256 -10.30 12.80 -36.45
C ASP A 256 -10.15 11.31 -36.11
N LEU A 257 -8.96 10.76 -36.35
CA LEU A 257 -8.58 9.44 -35.86
C LEU A 257 -7.81 9.62 -34.55
N ASN A 258 -8.36 9.11 -33.46
CA ASN A 258 -7.70 9.13 -32.16
C ASN A 258 -7.11 7.74 -31.88
N MET A 259 -5.82 7.69 -31.66
CA MET A 259 -5.08 6.47 -31.31
C MET A 259 -4.55 6.60 -29.89
N LYS A 260 -4.67 5.52 -29.12
CA LYS A 260 -4.15 5.44 -27.75
C LYS A 260 -3.47 4.10 -27.57
N ALA A 261 -2.28 4.13 -26.96
CA ALA A 261 -1.55 2.95 -26.55
C ALA A 261 -1.19 3.09 -25.07
N TYR A 262 -1.40 2.04 -24.30
CA TYR A 262 -0.99 1.96 -22.91
C TYR A 262 -0.16 0.70 -22.71
N PHE A 263 0.99 0.87 -22.12
CA PHE A 263 1.86 -0.20 -21.68
C PHE A 263 2.01 -0.13 -20.17
N SER A 264 1.83 -1.24 -19.47
CA SER A 264 2.10 -1.31 -18.04
C SER A 264 2.80 -2.60 -17.65
N VAL A 265 3.70 -2.48 -16.67
CA VAL A 265 4.32 -3.60 -15.97
C VAL A 265 4.01 -3.44 -14.51
N ARG A 266 3.33 -4.43 -13.91
CA ARG A 266 3.04 -4.50 -12.48
C ARG A 266 3.69 -5.73 -11.88
N ASN A 267 4.42 -5.51 -10.78
CA ASN A 267 4.99 -6.58 -9.97
C ASN A 267 4.32 -6.56 -8.59
N ASN A 268 3.69 -7.67 -8.22
CA ASN A 268 3.10 -7.88 -6.91
C ASN A 268 3.87 -8.98 -6.18
N LYS A 269 4.08 -8.82 -4.87
CA LYS A 269 4.77 -9.78 -4.02
C LYS A 269 4.08 -9.85 -2.67
N THR A 270 3.85 -11.06 -2.16
CA THR A 270 3.31 -11.31 -0.82
C THR A 270 4.34 -12.07 0.01
N ILE A 271 4.71 -11.51 1.13
CA ILE A 271 5.65 -12.09 2.09
C ILE A 271 4.90 -12.33 3.40
N VAL A 272 4.99 -13.53 3.95
CA VAL A 272 4.50 -13.87 5.28
C VAL A 272 5.70 -14.00 6.22
N ARG A 273 5.63 -13.29 7.34
CA ARG A 273 6.66 -13.25 8.38
C ARG A 273 6.09 -13.81 9.67
N TYR A 274 6.68 -14.89 10.14
CA TYR A 274 6.30 -15.53 11.40
C TYR A 274 7.04 -14.83 12.55
N LEU A 275 6.27 -14.35 13.52
CA LEU A 275 6.85 -13.61 14.66
C LEU A 275 7.55 -14.51 15.68
N ASP A 276 7.14 -15.78 15.74
CA ASP A 276 7.65 -16.75 16.71
C ASP A 276 8.80 -17.58 16.14
N LEU A 277 8.75 -17.90 14.84
CA LEU A 277 9.64 -18.88 14.21
C LEU A 277 10.82 -18.25 13.46
N GLU A 278 10.90 -16.92 13.41
CA GLU A 278 11.90 -16.14 12.64
C GLU A 278 11.99 -16.59 11.17
N ASN A 279 10.95 -17.19 10.65
CA ASN A 279 10.86 -17.69 9.28
C ASN A 279 10.06 -16.71 8.42
N ASN A 280 10.66 -16.29 7.30
CA ASN A 280 10.02 -15.43 6.33
C ASN A 280 9.82 -16.21 5.04
N GLN A 281 8.63 -16.14 4.46
CA GLN A 281 8.31 -16.86 3.23
C GLN A 281 7.62 -15.95 2.22
N VAL A 282 8.13 -15.96 0.99
CA VAL A 282 7.33 -15.46 -0.13
C VAL A 282 6.26 -16.49 -0.46
N THR A 283 5.01 -16.14 -0.27
CA THR A 283 3.88 -17.05 -0.49
C THR A 283 3.22 -16.86 -1.84
N SER A 284 3.40 -15.68 -2.43
CA SER A 284 2.83 -15.33 -3.73
C SER A 284 3.65 -14.22 -4.37
N GLY A 285 3.71 -14.22 -5.68
CA GLY A 285 4.29 -13.16 -6.48
C GLY A 285 3.81 -13.26 -7.91
N GLN A 286 3.54 -12.12 -8.54
CA GLN A 286 3.06 -12.07 -9.90
C GLN A 286 3.62 -10.85 -10.62
N THR A 287 4.17 -11.08 -11.81
CA THR A 287 4.50 -10.01 -12.76
C THR A 287 3.46 -10.00 -13.87
N ILE A 288 2.81 -8.86 -14.07
CA ILE A 288 1.78 -8.65 -15.07
C ILE A 288 2.25 -7.59 -16.04
N LEU A 289 2.28 -7.95 -17.32
CA LEU A 289 2.57 -7.04 -18.43
C LEU A 289 1.28 -6.84 -19.23
N ASN A 290 0.88 -5.58 -19.44
CA ASN A 290 -0.28 -5.24 -20.25
C ASN A 290 0.12 -4.28 -21.37
N LEU A 291 -0.37 -4.56 -22.56
CA LEU A 291 -0.34 -3.66 -23.70
C LEU A 291 -1.78 -3.49 -24.20
N LYS A 292 -2.29 -2.26 -24.19
CA LYS A 292 -3.62 -1.92 -24.69
C LYS A 292 -3.49 -0.89 -25.79
N TYR A 293 -4.12 -1.16 -26.92
CA TYR A 293 -4.18 -0.22 -28.03
C TYR A 293 -5.64 -0.01 -28.42
N SER A 294 -6.00 1.24 -28.68
CA SER A 294 -7.30 1.57 -29.25
C SER A 294 -7.18 2.66 -30.30
N ALA A 295 -7.99 2.55 -31.34
CA ALA A 295 -8.13 3.56 -32.38
C ALA A 295 -9.61 3.82 -32.63
N ASP A 296 -10.04 5.05 -32.48
CA ASP A 296 -11.42 5.45 -32.71
C ASP A 296 -11.54 6.46 -33.86
N TYR A 297 -12.54 6.26 -34.72
CA TYR A 297 -12.83 7.11 -35.85
C TYR A 297 -14.35 7.31 -35.97
N ALA A 298 -14.78 8.58 -36.10
CA ALA A 298 -16.19 8.89 -36.31
C ALA A 298 -16.53 8.88 -37.81
N PHE A 299 -17.34 7.91 -38.22
CA PHE A 299 -17.83 7.79 -39.61
C PHE A 299 -19.00 8.75 -39.94
N SER A 300 -19.74 9.17 -38.90
CA SER A 300 -20.76 10.21 -38.98
C SER A 300 -20.91 10.85 -37.59
N GLN A 301 -21.81 11.85 -37.48
CA GLN A 301 -22.15 12.47 -36.19
C GLN A 301 -22.65 11.43 -35.16
N ASN A 302 -23.29 10.36 -35.64
CA ASN A 302 -23.93 9.34 -34.83
C ASN A 302 -23.22 8.00 -34.84
N LEU A 303 -22.27 7.74 -35.76
CA LEU A 303 -21.61 6.45 -35.93
C LEU A 303 -20.11 6.58 -35.68
N THR A 304 -19.61 5.87 -34.65
CA THR A 304 -18.18 5.77 -34.33
C THR A 304 -17.73 4.31 -34.39
N GLY A 305 -16.64 4.04 -35.09
CA GLY A 305 -15.95 2.76 -35.05
C GLY A 305 -14.76 2.81 -34.10
N ILE A 306 -14.60 1.77 -33.34
CA ILE A 306 -13.50 1.61 -32.34
C ILE A 306 -12.84 0.28 -32.61
N PHE A 307 -11.59 0.32 -32.97
CA PHE A 307 -10.70 -0.86 -32.97
C PHE A 307 -9.99 -0.93 -31.62
N TYR A 308 -9.87 -2.14 -31.05
CA TYR A 308 -9.09 -2.37 -29.85
C TYR A 308 -8.24 -3.64 -29.97
N PHE A 309 -7.11 -3.59 -29.30
CA PHE A 309 -6.20 -4.71 -29.13
C PHE A 309 -5.65 -4.68 -27.69
N ASP A 310 -5.89 -5.75 -26.95
CA ASP A 310 -5.39 -5.95 -25.59
C ASP A 310 -4.52 -7.20 -25.55
N TYR A 311 -3.30 -7.05 -25.05
CA TYR A 311 -2.38 -8.12 -24.73
C TYR A 311 -2.10 -8.07 -23.22
N SER A 312 -2.25 -9.20 -22.56
CA SER A 312 -1.89 -9.37 -21.15
C SER A 312 -1.07 -10.63 -20.97
N PHE A 313 0.09 -10.50 -20.37
CA PHE A 313 0.94 -11.59 -19.95
C PHE A 313 1.11 -11.55 -18.45
N SER A 314 0.96 -12.70 -17.78
CA SER A 314 1.17 -12.83 -16.34
C SER A 314 2.05 -14.05 -16.05
N GLU A 315 3.05 -13.83 -15.18
CA GLU A 315 3.98 -14.82 -14.69
C GLU A 315 3.96 -14.83 -13.17
N TYR A 316 3.94 -16.01 -12.57
CA TYR A 316 3.90 -16.19 -11.12
C TYR A 316 5.32 -16.51 -10.62
N ALA A 317 5.79 -15.77 -9.59
CA ALA A 317 7.14 -15.95 -9.02
C ALA A 317 7.28 -17.27 -8.25
N ILE A 318 6.17 -17.73 -7.62
CA ILE A 318 6.13 -18.95 -6.82
C ILE A 318 4.84 -19.68 -7.18
N SER A 319 4.89 -20.51 -8.16
CA SER A 319 3.74 -21.35 -8.50
C SER A 319 4.16 -22.44 -9.48
N THR A 320 3.51 -23.58 -9.37
CA THR A 320 3.46 -24.61 -10.42
C THR A 320 2.57 -24.18 -11.59
N ALA A 321 1.89 -23.02 -11.51
CA ALA A 321 1.09 -22.50 -12.60
C ALA A 321 1.97 -21.94 -13.72
N PHE A 322 1.63 -22.31 -14.95
CA PHE A 322 2.31 -21.80 -16.13
C PHE A 322 1.98 -20.31 -16.37
N PRO A 323 2.90 -19.56 -16.98
CA PRO A 323 2.62 -18.22 -17.45
C PRO A 323 1.37 -18.17 -18.33
N GLN A 324 0.55 -17.15 -18.13
CA GLN A 324 -0.71 -16.99 -18.86
C GLN A 324 -0.61 -15.81 -19.82
N THR A 325 -1.02 -16.05 -21.06
CA THR A 325 -1.12 -15.00 -22.09
C THR A 325 -2.57 -14.88 -22.52
N THR A 326 -3.08 -13.66 -22.52
CA THR A 326 -4.41 -13.34 -23.04
C THR A 326 -4.29 -12.29 -24.15
N ILE A 327 -4.85 -12.59 -25.31
CA ILE A 327 -4.93 -11.67 -26.44
C ILE A 327 -6.40 -11.44 -26.77
N ARG A 328 -6.81 -10.19 -26.83
CA ARG A 328 -8.14 -9.77 -27.25
C ARG A 328 -8.01 -8.70 -28.32
N ALA A 329 -8.69 -8.89 -29.43
CA ALA A 329 -8.78 -7.89 -30.48
C ALA A 329 -10.21 -7.85 -31.01
N GLY A 330 -10.67 -6.66 -31.35
CA GLY A 330 -12.01 -6.52 -31.87
C GLY A 330 -12.28 -5.17 -32.47
N PHE A 331 -13.42 -5.09 -33.15
CA PHE A 331 -13.96 -3.87 -33.72
C PHE A 331 -15.38 -3.65 -33.20
N THR A 332 -15.63 -2.49 -32.64
CA THR A 332 -16.95 -2.10 -32.11
C THR A 332 -17.47 -0.92 -32.86
N MET A 333 -18.71 -1.02 -33.32
CA MET A 333 -19.45 0.11 -33.86
C MET A 333 -20.43 0.64 -32.82
N ARG A 334 -20.34 1.93 -32.53
CA ARG A 334 -21.26 2.64 -31.63
C ARG A 334 -22.14 3.57 -32.48
N TYR A 335 -23.43 3.36 -32.43
CA TYR A 335 -24.40 4.25 -33.02
C TYR A 335 -25.21 4.96 -31.92
N ASN A 336 -25.23 6.29 -31.95
CA ASN A 336 -25.99 7.10 -31.01
C ASN A 336 -27.32 7.47 -31.67
N PHE A 337 -28.44 6.96 -31.15
CA PHE A 337 -29.80 7.34 -31.53
C PHE A 337 -30.18 8.66 -30.82
N GLY A 338 -29.38 9.69 -30.96
CA GLY A 338 -29.70 11.00 -30.42
C GLY A 338 -30.47 11.86 -31.40
N ASN A 339 -31.37 12.69 -30.88
CA ASN A 339 -32.16 13.65 -31.64
C ASN A 339 -31.30 14.64 -32.39
#